data_3c2c658d8e31491454e3d3e664c29c3e
#
_entry.id   3c2c658d8e31491454e3d3e664c29c3e
#
_cell.length_a   1.000
_cell.length_b   1.000
_cell.length_c   1.000
_cell.angle_alpha   90.00
_cell.angle_beta   90.00
_cell.angle_gamma   90.00
#
_symmetry.space_group_name_H-M   'P 1'
#
loop_
_entity.id
_entity.type
_entity.pdbx_description
1 polymer ?
#
loop_
_entity_poly.entity_id
_entity_poly.type
_entity_poly.pdbx_seq_one_letter_code
_entity_poly.pdbx_strand_id
1 'polypeptide(L)'
;MTAHALHIATYNMHKGLSPLNTRLRLPDIARSLKTLAADVVFLQEVQGRHSARAQRFADWPAEAQHQYLARQLHARATYGLNCAHEHGHHGNAILSRLPVEHWCNRDISVNRFESRGVLHC
;
A
#
# COMPACT_ATOMS: atom_id res chain seq x y z
N MET A 1 -5.99 32.83 -14.12
CA MET A 1 -5.37 31.49 -13.96
C MET A 1 -5.63 31.01 -12.54
N THR A 2 -6.32 29.92 -12.39
CA THR A 2 -6.58 29.32 -11.08
C THR A 2 -5.43 28.41 -10.69
N ALA A 3 -4.86 28.63 -9.50
CA ALA A 3 -3.87 27.71 -8.95
C ALA A 3 -4.60 26.47 -8.41
N HIS A 4 -4.10 25.29 -8.73
CA HIS A 4 -4.60 24.03 -8.20
C HIS A 4 -3.64 23.53 -7.14
N ALA A 5 -4.16 23.24 -5.95
CA ALA A 5 -3.37 22.61 -4.91
C ALA A 5 -3.32 21.11 -5.15
N LEU A 6 -2.14 20.53 -5.02
CA LEU A 6 -1.94 19.08 -5.05
C LEU A 6 -1.85 18.58 -3.60
N HIS A 7 -2.76 17.70 -3.22
CA HIS A 7 -2.79 17.12 -1.89
C HIS A 7 -2.08 15.77 -1.91
N ILE A 8 -1.03 15.65 -1.12
CA ILE A 8 -0.21 14.44 -1.04
C ILE A 8 -0.21 13.94 0.39
N ALA A 9 -0.40 12.64 0.57
CA ALA A 9 -0.29 11.97 1.85
C ALA A 9 0.76 10.86 1.78
N THR A 10 1.41 10.59 2.89
CA THR A 10 2.30 9.44 3.04
C THR A 10 1.97 8.72 4.35
N TYR A 11 1.98 7.39 4.34
CA TYR A 11 1.58 6.61 5.50
C TYR A 11 2.24 5.23 5.48
N ASN A 12 2.85 4.86 6.62
CA ASN A 12 3.30 3.50 6.83
C ASN A 12 2.14 2.69 7.41
N MET A 13 1.65 1.70 6.66
CA MET A 13 0.44 0.96 6.99
C MET A 13 0.65 -0.17 8.01
N HIS A 14 1.88 -0.50 8.34
CA HIS A 14 2.16 -1.65 9.19
C HIS A 14 1.43 -2.92 8.71
N LYS A 15 1.47 -3.18 7.42
CA LYS A 15 0.83 -4.32 6.75
C LYS A 15 -0.69 -4.43 7.00
N GLY A 16 -1.33 -3.29 7.29
CA GLY A 16 -2.76 -3.22 7.56
C GLY A 16 -3.17 -3.79 8.91
N LEU A 17 -2.23 -3.97 9.83
CA LEU A 17 -2.45 -4.59 11.12
C LEU A 17 -2.20 -3.62 12.28
N SER A 18 -2.75 -3.95 13.45
CA SER A 18 -2.42 -3.29 14.71
C SER A 18 -0.95 -3.54 15.09
N PRO A 19 -0.35 -2.71 16.00
CA PRO A 19 1.07 -2.85 16.35
C PRO A 19 1.51 -4.26 16.79
N LEU A 20 0.63 -5.03 17.42
CA LEU A 20 0.92 -6.40 17.85
C LEU A 20 0.40 -7.45 16.85
N ASN A 21 -0.01 -7.06 15.67
CA ASN A 21 -0.56 -7.93 14.62
C ASN A 21 -1.79 -8.74 15.09
N THR A 22 -2.55 -8.21 16.03
CA THR A 22 -3.72 -8.91 16.59
C THR A 22 -5.03 -8.53 15.93
N ARG A 23 -5.08 -7.38 15.24
CA ARG A 23 -6.29 -6.87 14.59
C ARG A 23 -6.00 -6.37 13.19
N LEU A 24 -6.90 -6.65 12.28
CA LEU A 24 -6.89 -6.05 10.94
C LEU A 24 -7.38 -4.61 11.04
N ARG A 25 -6.56 -3.67 10.54
CA ARG A 25 -6.85 -2.22 10.57
C ARG A 25 -7.17 -1.66 9.18
N LEU A 26 -7.15 -2.50 8.17
CA LEU A 26 -7.28 -2.06 6.78
C LEU A 26 -8.56 -1.25 6.49
N PRO A 27 -9.75 -1.66 6.98
CA PRO A 27 -10.96 -0.85 6.77
C PRO A 27 -10.88 0.53 7.43
N ASP A 28 -10.26 0.62 8.61
CA ASP A 28 -10.06 1.91 9.31
C ASP A 28 -9.10 2.81 8.54
N ILE A 29 -8.02 2.23 8.01
CA ILE A 29 -7.05 2.94 7.18
C ILE A 29 -7.74 3.49 5.93
N ALA A 30 -8.53 2.68 5.24
CA ALA A 30 -9.28 3.10 4.07
C ALA A 30 -10.19 4.29 4.37
N ARG A 31 -10.90 4.24 5.48
CA ARG A 31 -11.81 5.30 5.92
C ARG A 31 -11.06 6.59 6.21
N SER A 32 -9.94 6.51 6.92
CA SER A 32 -9.10 7.67 7.23
C SER A 32 -8.49 8.30 5.98
N LEU A 33 -7.97 7.49 5.07
CA LEU A 33 -7.42 7.97 3.80
C LEU A 33 -8.49 8.63 2.93
N LYS A 34 -9.69 8.08 2.92
CA LYS A 34 -10.82 8.65 2.18
C LYS A 34 -11.19 10.04 2.70
N THR A 35 -11.14 10.24 4.01
CA THR A 35 -11.40 11.53 4.65
C THR A 35 -10.38 12.59 4.25
N LEU A 36 -9.11 12.21 4.07
CA LEU A 36 -8.07 13.14 3.63
C LEU A 36 -8.28 13.65 2.21
N ALA A 37 -8.94 12.89 1.36
CA ALA A 37 -9.19 13.23 -0.05
C ALA A 37 -7.91 13.62 -0.80
N ALA A 38 -6.80 12.95 -0.54
CA ALA A 38 -5.52 13.23 -1.20
C ALA A 38 -5.56 12.82 -2.67
N ASP A 39 -4.85 13.57 -3.50
CA ASP A 39 -4.70 13.25 -4.93
C ASP A 39 -3.73 12.10 -5.14
N VAL A 40 -2.68 12.03 -4.32
CA VAL A 40 -1.67 10.97 -4.34
C VAL A 40 -1.36 10.53 -2.91
N VAL A 41 -1.33 9.21 -2.70
CA VAL A 41 -1.00 8.62 -1.40
C VAL A 41 0.18 7.68 -1.58
N PHE A 42 1.24 7.92 -0.81
CA PHE A 42 2.42 7.06 -0.75
C PHE A 42 2.31 6.14 0.46
N LEU A 43 2.32 4.84 0.23
CA LEU A 43 2.14 3.84 1.27
C LEU A 43 3.38 2.97 1.43
N GLN A 44 3.79 2.74 2.66
CA GLN A 44 4.87 1.83 3.01
C GLN A 44 4.31 0.64 3.80
N GLU A 45 5.04 -0.46 3.81
CA GLU A 45 4.64 -1.72 4.44
C GLU A 45 3.26 -2.19 3.99
N VAL A 46 3.05 -2.21 2.68
CA VAL A 46 1.81 -2.69 2.07
C VAL A 46 1.91 -4.19 1.89
N GLN A 47 0.93 -4.92 2.42
CA GLN A 47 0.83 -6.36 2.25
C GLN A 47 0.14 -6.67 0.92
N GLY A 48 0.79 -7.46 0.09
CA GLY A 48 0.14 -8.06 -1.07
C GLY A 48 -0.71 -9.25 -0.65
N ARG A 49 -0.47 -10.41 -1.26
CA ARG A 49 -1.11 -11.64 -0.85
C ARG A 49 -0.46 -12.16 0.45
N HIS A 50 -1.26 -12.72 1.33
CA HIS A 50 -0.75 -13.41 2.52
C HIS A 50 -1.72 -14.51 2.97
N SER A 51 -1.46 -15.74 2.57
CA SER A 51 -2.36 -16.87 2.78
C SER A 51 -2.61 -17.19 4.27
N ALA A 52 -1.58 -17.15 5.10
CA ALA A 52 -1.72 -17.44 6.54
C ALA A 52 -2.58 -16.39 7.25
N ARG A 53 -2.44 -15.11 6.91
CA ARG A 53 -3.26 -14.05 7.49
C ARG A 53 -4.69 -14.08 6.98
N ALA A 54 -4.90 -14.48 5.74
CA ALA A 54 -6.22 -14.67 5.18
C ALA A 54 -7.01 -15.76 5.93
N GLN A 55 -6.33 -16.77 6.44
CA GLN A 55 -6.96 -17.79 7.29
C GLN A 55 -7.22 -17.30 8.72
N ARG A 56 -6.35 -16.44 9.24
CA ARG A 56 -6.45 -15.95 10.63
C ARG A 56 -7.49 -14.84 10.80
N PHE A 57 -7.61 -13.94 9.82
CA PHE A 57 -8.50 -12.79 9.90
C PHE A 57 -9.67 -12.97 8.95
N ALA A 58 -10.90 -13.05 9.48
CA ALA A 58 -12.10 -13.24 8.67
C ALA A 58 -12.33 -12.12 7.66
N ASP A 59 -11.94 -10.89 8.01
CA ASP A 59 -12.12 -9.70 7.15
C ASP A 59 -10.93 -9.45 6.23
N TRP A 60 -9.98 -10.37 6.16
CA TRP A 60 -8.83 -10.22 5.26
C TRP A 60 -9.32 -10.21 3.81
N PRO A 61 -8.99 -9.15 3.02
CA PRO A 61 -9.50 -9.04 1.66
C PRO A 61 -8.91 -10.13 0.76
N ALA A 62 -9.72 -10.58 -0.19
CA ALA A 62 -9.28 -11.55 -1.20
C ALA A 62 -8.22 -10.95 -2.14
N GLU A 63 -8.28 -9.65 -2.35
CA GLU A 63 -7.33 -8.89 -3.16
C GLU A 63 -6.16 -8.37 -2.33
N ALA A 64 -5.06 -7.99 -2.98
CA ALA A 64 -3.94 -7.33 -2.31
C ALA A 64 -4.38 -5.99 -1.69
N GLN A 65 -3.70 -5.57 -0.61
CA GLN A 65 -4.12 -4.38 0.13
C GLN A 65 -4.11 -3.11 -0.73
N HIS A 66 -3.12 -2.94 -1.61
CA HIS A 66 -3.07 -1.78 -2.50
C HIS A 66 -4.27 -1.74 -3.47
N GLN A 67 -4.74 -2.89 -3.93
CA GLN A 67 -5.91 -2.98 -4.79
C GLN A 67 -7.19 -2.66 -4.02
N TYR A 68 -7.31 -3.19 -2.80
CA TYR A 68 -8.42 -2.88 -1.92
C TYR A 68 -8.53 -1.36 -1.67
N LEU A 69 -7.43 -0.73 -1.28
CA LEU A 69 -7.39 0.70 -1.00
C LEU A 69 -7.66 1.54 -2.25
N ALA A 70 -7.09 1.18 -3.39
CA ALA A 70 -7.34 1.88 -4.65
C ALA A 70 -8.82 1.87 -5.00
N ARG A 71 -9.48 0.73 -4.83
CA ARG A 71 -10.91 0.62 -5.07
C ARG A 71 -11.72 1.49 -4.11
N GLN A 72 -11.35 1.50 -2.83
CA GLN A 72 -12.04 2.32 -1.81
C GLN A 72 -11.87 3.82 -2.06
N LEU A 73 -10.72 4.24 -2.56
CA LEU A 73 -10.40 5.65 -2.79
C LEU A 73 -10.69 6.12 -4.22
N HIS A 74 -11.20 5.27 -5.10
CA HIS A 74 -11.38 5.55 -6.52
C HIS A 74 -10.10 6.06 -7.17
N ALA A 75 -8.99 5.41 -6.86
CA ALA A 75 -7.66 5.73 -7.34
C ALA A 75 -7.06 4.55 -8.10
N ARG A 76 -5.92 4.78 -8.77
CA ARG A 76 -5.13 3.73 -9.40
C ARG A 76 -3.96 3.39 -8.48
N ALA A 77 -3.66 2.10 -8.37
CA ALA A 77 -2.55 1.61 -7.56
C ALA A 77 -1.35 1.24 -8.43
N THR A 78 -0.17 1.66 -7.99
CA THR A 78 1.11 1.14 -8.46
C THR A 78 1.80 0.50 -7.27
N TYR A 79 2.27 -0.74 -7.45
CA TYR A 79 2.83 -1.52 -6.37
C TYR A 79 4.25 -1.96 -6.70
N GLY A 80 5.18 -1.71 -5.77
CA GLY A 80 6.56 -2.16 -5.84
C GLY A 80 6.81 -3.28 -4.83
N LEU A 81 6.94 -4.51 -5.33
CA LEU A 81 7.22 -5.67 -4.48
C LEU A 81 8.67 -5.61 -4.01
N ASN A 82 8.89 -5.63 -2.69
CA ASN A 82 10.21 -5.60 -2.08
C ASN A 82 10.62 -6.95 -1.49
N CYS A 83 9.66 -7.68 -0.93
CA CYS A 83 9.92 -8.94 -0.26
C CYS A 83 8.84 -9.95 -0.61
N ALA A 84 9.23 -11.10 -1.14
CA ALA A 84 8.36 -12.26 -1.33
C ALA A 84 8.77 -13.35 -0.35
N HIS A 85 7.79 -14.03 0.23
CA HIS A 85 8.00 -15.10 1.18
C HIS A 85 6.97 -16.21 0.99
N GLU A 86 7.08 -17.29 1.75
CA GLU A 86 6.26 -18.49 1.59
C GLU A 86 4.75 -18.20 1.53
N HIS A 87 4.27 -17.25 2.35
CA HIS A 87 2.84 -16.96 2.45
C HIS A 87 2.36 -15.81 1.56
N GLY A 88 3.28 -15.04 0.98
CA GLY A 88 2.90 -13.89 0.17
C GLY A 88 4.03 -12.90 -0.08
N HIS A 89 3.69 -11.63 -0.17
CA HIS A 89 4.65 -10.57 -0.47
C HIS A 89 4.21 -9.23 0.12
N HIS A 90 5.16 -8.32 0.30
CA HIS A 90 4.89 -6.94 0.72
C HIS A 90 5.86 -5.96 0.05
N GLY A 91 5.52 -4.69 0.09
CA GLY A 91 6.31 -3.63 -0.51
C GLY A 91 5.70 -2.25 -0.29
N ASN A 92 5.96 -1.36 -1.23
CA ASN A 92 5.43 -0.01 -1.25
C ASN A 92 4.36 0.13 -2.31
N ALA A 93 3.45 1.09 -2.12
CA ALA A 93 2.44 1.40 -3.12
C ALA A 93 2.25 2.90 -3.26
N ILE A 94 1.84 3.32 -4.44
CA ILE A 94 1.39 4.68 -4.72
C ILE A 94 -0.04 4.57 -5.23
N LEU A 95 -0.97 5.25 -4.54
CA LEU A 95 -2.34 5.39 -5.00
C LEU A 95 -2.50 6.78 -5.60
N SER A 96 -2.98 6.88 -6.83
CA SER A 96 -3.07 8.16 -7.53
C SER A 96 -4.41 8.30 -8.25
N ARG A 97 -5.02 9.48 -8.11
CA ARG A 97 -6.14 9.90 -8.97
C ARG A 97 -5.65 10.50 -10.28
N LEU A 98 -4.36 10.88 -10.32
CA LEU A 98 -3.71 11.38 -11.52
C LEU A 98 -3.19 10.20 -12.35
N PRO A 99 -3.12 10.31 -13.68
CA PRO A 99 -2.56 9.25 -14.51
C PRO A 99 -1.11 8.98 -14.16
N VAL A 100 -0.73 7.69 -14.15
CA VAL A 100 0.65 7.24 -14.02
C VAL A 100 1.10 6.73 -15.38
N GLU A 101 2.07 7.40 -15.98
CA GLU A 101 2.56 7.05 -17.33
C GLU A 101 3.62 5.96 -17.27
N HIS A 102 4.56 6.10 -16.33
CA HIS A 102 5.66 5.17 -16.16
C HIS A 102 5.90 4.91 -14.68
N TRP A 103 6.37 3.71 -14.37
CA TRP A 103 6.78 3.38 -13.02
C TRP A 103 7.89 2.34 -13.02
N CYS A 104 8.70 2.35 -11.99
CA CYS A 104 9.69 1.32 -11.74
C CYS A 104 9.89 1.14 -10.23
N ASN A 105 10.26 -0.06 -9.83
CA ASN A 105 10.66 -0.34 -8.45
C ASN A 105 12.12 -0.77 -8.47
N ARG A 106 12.98 0.05 -7.85
CA ARG A 106 14.42 -0.21 -7.81
C ARG A 106 14.79 -0.84 -6.48
N ASP A 107 15.42 -2.00 -6.56
CA ASP A 107 15.97 -2.66 -5.38
C ASP A 107 17.19 -1.89 -4.88
N ILE A 108 17.14 -1.47 -3.62
CA ILE A 108 18.23 -0.79 -2.92
C ILE A 108 18.67 -1.55 -1.69
N SER A 109 18.37 -2.85 -1.63
CA SER A 109 18.74 -3.72 -0.51
C SER A 109 20.26 -3.74 -0.33
N VAL A 110 20.70 -3.62 0.93
CA VAL A 110 22.12 -3.65 1.30
C VAL A 110 22.57 -5.09 1.57
N ASN A 111 21.65 -5.93 2.02
CA ASN A 111 21.92 -7.33 2.33
C ASN A 111 20.68 -8.17 2.05
N ARG A 112 20.84 -9.50 2.11
CA ARG A 112 19.77 -10.47 1.82
C ARG A 112 18.72 -10.60 2.91
N PHE A 113 18.95 -10.02 4.09
CA PHE A 113 18.05 -10.17 5.25
C PHE A 113 17.01 -9.06 5.31
N GLU A 114 17.25 -7.98 4.60
CA GLU A 114 16.35 -6.82 4.61
C GLU A 114 16.17 -6.28 3.19
N SER A 115 15.02 -6.59 2.61
CA SER A 115 14.68 -6.14 1.27
C SER A 115 14.08 -4.74 1.29
N ARG A 116 14.67 -3.84 0.50
CA ARG A 116 14.23 -2.45 0.36
C ARG A 116 14.11 -2.08 -1.10
N GLY A 117 13.14 -1.24 -1.41
CA GLY A 117 12.96 -0.73 -2.77
C GLY A 117 12.53 0.71 -2.78
N VAL A 118 12.84 1.39 -3.88
CA VAL A 118 12.32 2.72 -4.19
C VAL A 118 11.32 2.57 -5.33
N LEU A 119 10.06 2.84 -5.04
CA LEU A 119 9.00 2.87 -6.03
C LEU A 119 8.91 4.28 -6.62
N HIS A 120 9.12 4.39 -7.90
CA HIS A 120 9.12 5.65 -8.64
C HIS A 120 8.07 5.62 -9.75
N CYS A 121 7.24 6.64 -9.78
CA CYS A 121 6.24 6.86 -10.84
C CYS A 121 6.50 8.16 -11.57
#